data_2ef6277fa611789bc9218dfd7e2650ae
#
_entry.id   2ef6277fa611789bc9218dfd7e2650ae
#
_cell.length_a   1.000
_cell.length_b   1.000
_cell.length_c   1.000
_cell.angle_alpha   90.00
_cell.angle_beta   90.00
_cell.angle_gamma   90.00
#
_symmetry.space_group_name_H-M   'P 1'
#
loop_
_entity.id
_entity.type
_entity.pdbx_description
1 polymer ?
#
loop_
_entity_poly.entity_id
_entity_poly.type
_entity_poly.pdbx_seq_one_letter_code
_entity_poly.pdbx_strand_id
1 'polypeptide(L)'
;MITMMNAAVGNIFPFLPSLSKTLSYSSSPTLFFPILSPRTRSTRSLVIETTTVAEAQTSEEARSESVARRLILLRHAKSSWDDRSLRDHDRPLSKAGPADAIEVSHKLQQLGWIPELILSSDAVRTKETLKTMQEQVRGFLEAEVHFISSFYSIAAMDGQTAEHLQHAICKFSRDEILTVMCMGHNRGWEEAASMFSGTSIELKTCNAALLEATGKSWEERIWWVEAPGHSEAKF
;
A
#
# COMPACT_ATOMS: atom_id res chain seq x y z
N MET A 1 -3.86 2.44 10.95
CA MET A 1 -2.84 3.48 11.31
C MET A 1 -2.72 4.45 10.15
N ILE A 2 -2.73 5.75 10.42
CA ILE A 2 -2.68 6.79 9.38
C ILE A 2 -1.41 7.59 9.58
N THR A 3 -0.63 7.73 8.52
CA THR A 3 0.58 8.56 8.51
C THR A 3 0.52 9.54 7.36
N MET A 4 0.73 10.82 7.65
CA MET A 4 0.80 11.88 6.65
C MET A 4 2.25 12.20 6.30
N MET A 5 2.55 12.32 5.02
CA MET A 5 3.88 12.69 4.53
C MET A 5 3.82 13.97 3.73
N ASN A 6 4.62 14.96 4.13
CA ASN A 6 4.84 16.21 3.41
C ASN A 6 6.18 16.18 2.68
N ALA A 7 6.19 16.54 1.41
CA ALA A 7 7.39 16.72 0.63
C ALA A 7 8.08 18.08 0.88
N ALA A 8 7.45 18.99 1.59
CA ALA A 8 7.99 20.32 1.81
C ALA A 8 8.36 20.57 3.28
N VAL A 9 9.66 20.78 3.49
CA VAL A 9 10.34 21.59 4.50
C VAL A 9 10.39 21.13 5.94
N GLY A 10 11.63 20.89 6.37
CA GLY A 10 12.18 21.37 7.64
C GLY A 10 11.89 20.54 8.88
N ASN A 11 12.88 19.73 9.23
CA ASN A 11 13.30 19.39 10.59
C ASN A 11 12.26 19.38 11.69
N ILE A 12 11.68 18.22 11.94
CA ILE A 12 11.38 17.80 13.32
C ILE A 12 11.70 16.31 13.42
N PHE A 13 12.94 15.98 13.74
CA PHE A 13 13.28 14.69 14.32
C PHE A 13 13.28 14.85 15.84
N PRO A 14 12.57 14.02 16.59
CA PRO A 14 12.91 13.85 18.00
C PRO A 14 14.21 13.05 18.09
N PHE A 15 15.18 13.61 18.78
CA PHE A 15 16.44 12.99 19.21
C PHE A 15 16.14 11.64 19.89
N LEU A 16 16.66 10.56 19.31
CA LEU A 16 16.86 9.31 20.03
C LEU A 16 18.31 9.27 20.52
N PRO A 17 18.55 8.96 21.80
CA PRO A 17 19.92 8.94 22.34
C PRO A 17 20.68 7.74 21.80
N SER A 18 21.89 8.03 21.36
CA SER A 18 22.96 7.07 21.01
C SER A 18 23.24 6.13 22.17
N LEU A 19 23.05 4.84 21.96
CA LEU A 19 23.63 3.78 22.80
C LEU A 19 24.74 3.09 22.01
N SER A 20 25.96 3.61 22.20
CA SER A 20 27.19 2.92 21.88
C SER A 20 27.35 1.70 22.81
N LYS A 21 27.34 0.49 22.24
CA LYS A 21 27.92 -0.69 22.90
C LYS A 21 28.94 -1.34 22.00
N THR A 22 30.14 -1.30 22.50
CA THR A 22 31.36 -1.92 22.05
C THR A 22 31.22 -3.42 21.81
N LEU A 23 31.72 -3.85 20.65
CA LEU A 23 31.97 -5.23 20.30
C LEU A 23 33.19 -5.77 21.09
N SER A 24 33.04 -6.89 21.77
CA SER A 24 34.11 -7.77 22.14
C SER A 24 33.98 -9.10 21.41
N TYR A 25 35.01 -9.39 20.66
CA TYR A 25 35.25 -10.61 19.87
C TYR A 25 35.77 -11.69 20.80
N SER A 26 35.23 -12.90 20.76
CA SER A 26 35.91 -14.11 21.26
C SER A 26 35.49 -15.31 20.40
N SER A 27 36.52 -15.89 19.81
CA SER A 27 36.57 -17.08 18.97
C SER A 27 36.57 -18.38 19.79
N SER A 28 35.94 -19.44 19.40
CA SER A 28 36.44 -20.61 18.67
C SER A 28 35.60 -21.86 18.88
N PRO A 29 35.70 -22.90 18.03
CA PRO A 29 34.66 -23.89 17.79
C PRO A 29 34.90 -25.20 18.53
N THR A 30 33.86 -25.94 18.79
CA THR A 30 33.99 -27.35 19.18
C THR A 30 33.05 -28.21 18.36
N LEU A 31 33.65 -29.05 17.56
CA LEU A 31 33.07 -30.16 16.82
C LEU A 31 32.67 -31.28 17.77
N PHE A 32 31.48 -31.84 17.64
CA PHE A 32 31.20 -33.21 18.10
C PHE A 32 30.34 -33.94 17.08
N PHE A 33 30.90 -35.04 16.56
CA PHE A 33 30.30 -36.04 15.70
C PHE A 33 29.68 -37.20 16.53
N PRO A 34 28.98 -38.14 15.88
CA PRO A 34 27.78 -38.75 16.39
C PRO A 34 28.01 -40.15 16.98
N ILE A 35 27.08 -40.58 17.81
CA ILE A 35 27.02 -42.00 18.22
C ILE A 35 25.79 -42.67 17.57
N LEU A 36 26.11 -43.68 16.77
CA LEU A 36 25.22 -44.70 16.22
C LEU A 36 24.86 -45.73 17.29
N SER A 37 23.63 -46.22 17.33
CA SER A 37 23.20 -47.63 17.43
C SER A 37 21.94 -47.83 18.25
N PRO A 38 21.27 -48.97 18.18
CA PRO A 38 20.95 -49.84 17.06
C PRO A 38 19.44 -50.18 16.94
N ARG A 39 19.15 -50.73 15.79
CA ARG A 39 17.94 -51.40 15.31
C ARG A 39 17.39 -52.44 16.27
N THR A 40 16.09 -52.37 16.61
CA THR A 40 15.33 -53.56 17.00
C THR A 40 14.14 -53.74 16.04
N ARG A 41 14.16 -54.88 15.40
CA ARG A 41 13.13 -55.45 14.53
C ARG A 41 12.06 -56.07 15.45
N SER A 42 10.79 -55.70 15.27
CA SER A 42 9.68 -56.52 15.76
C SER A 42 8.64 -56.68 14.67
N THR A 43 8.23 -57.90 14.52
CA THR A 43 7.41 -58.47 13.46
C THR A 43 5.94 -58.41 13.82
N ARG A 44 5.11 -58.16 12.78
CA ARG A 44 3.76 -58.69 12.48
C ARG A 44 2.61 -58.44 13.50
N SER A 45 1.60 -57.73 13.01
CA SER A 45 0.28 -58.38 12.82
C SER A 45 -0.54 -57.63 11.78
N LEU A 46 -0.99 -58.34 10.76
CA LEU A 46 -1.99 -57.88 9.79
C LEU A 46 -3.37 -58.05 10.49
N VAL A 47 -4.05 -56.95 10.71
CA VAL A 47 -5.50 -56.96 10.90
C VAL A 47 -6.09 -56.15 9.77
N ILE A 48 -6.76 -56.82 8.86
CA ILE A 48 -7.58 -56.18 7.83
C ILE A 48 -8.91 -55.86 8.51
N GLU A 49 -9.12 -54.64 8.91
CA GLU A 49 -10.44 -54.13 9.17
C GLU A 49 -10.90 -53.30 7.98
N THR A 50 -11.87 -53.85 7.28
CA THR A 50 -12.65 -53.17 6.26
C THR A 50 -13.50 -52.14 6.94
N THR A 51 -13.04 -50.91 7.01
CA THR A 51 -13.85 -49.76 7.47
C THR A 51 -14.25 -48.96 6.21
N THR A 52 -15.54 -48.95 5.98
CA THR A 52 -16.28 -48.10 5.04
C THR A 52 -15.68 -46.71 4.97
N VAL A 53 -15.26 -46.33 3.77
CA VAL A 53 -14.88 -44.97 3.43
C VAL A 53 -16.12 -44.08 3.53
N ALA A 54 -16.33 -43.48 4.68
CA ALA A 54 -17.13 -42.27 4.75
C ALA A 54 -16.28 -41.18 4.13
N GLU A 55 -16.66 -40.73 2.95
CA GLU A 55 -16.13 -39.51 2.33
C GLU A 55 -16.37 -38.33 3.30
N ALA A 56 -15.41 -38.07 4.14
CA ALA A 56 -15.27 -36.75 4.74
C ALA A 56 -14.76 -35.84 3.62
N GLN A 57 -15.68 -35.25 2.88
CA GLN A 57 -15.40 -33.99 2.20
C GLN A 57 -15.05 -32.96 3.26
N THR A 58 -13.79 -32.92 3.66
CA THR A 58 -13.21 -31.73 4.26
C THR A 58 -13.17 -30.70 3.14
N SER A 59 -14.20 -29.87 3.12
CA SER A 59 -14.09 -28.56 2.50
C SER A 59 -12.91 -27.86 3.17
N GLU A 60 -11.75 -27.90 2.53
CA GLU A 60 -10.72 -26.91 2.69
C GLU A 60 -11.31 -25.58 2.17
N GLU A 61 -12.17 -24.96 2.95
CA GLU A 61 -12.30 -23.52 2.93
C GLU A 61 -10.92 -23.01 3.35
N ALA A 62 -10.10 -22.70 2.34
CA ALA A 62 -8.89 -21.94 2.53
C ALA A 62 -9.30 -20.68 3.33
N ARG A 63 -9.06 -20.70 4.64
CA ARG A 63 -9.20 -19.53 5.49
C ARG A 63 -8.19 -18.53 4.96
N SER A 64 -8.64 -17.64 4.09
CA SER A 64 -7.89 -16.47 3.70
C SER A 64 -7.54 -15.73 4.99
N GLU A 65 -6.27 -15.79 5.36
CA GLU A 65 -5.78 -15.10 6.56
C GLU A 65 -5.88 -13.59 6.32
N SER A 66 -6.33 -12.86 7.34
CA SER A 66 -6.32 -11.40 7.29
C SER A 66 -4.89 -10.89 7.31
N VAL A 67 -4.51 -10.09 6.30
CA VAL A 67 -3.18 -9.50 6.16
C VAL A 67 -3.25 -7.98 6.20
N ALA A 68 -2.14 -7.34 6.56
CA ALA A 68 -2.04 -5.88 6.49
C ALA A 68 -2.00 -5.44 5.02
N ARG A 69 -2.96 -4.60 4.64
CA ARG A 69 -3.05 -3.98 3.31
C ARG A 69 -2.77 -2.48 3.43
N ARG A 70 -2.03 -1.93 2.48
CA ARG A 70 -1.54 -0.57 2.50
C ARG A 70 -2.03 0.21 1.29
N LEU A 71 -2.63 1.36 1.55
CA LEU A 71 -3.10 2.27 0.52
C LEU A 71 -2.36 3.60 0.64
N ILE A 72 -1.73 4.01 -0.46
CA ILE A 72 -1.06 5.30 -0.60
C ILE A 72 -1.95 6.19 -1.46
N LEU A 73 -2.44 7.29 -0.93
CA LEU A 73 -3.13 8.32 -1.70
C LEU A 73 -2.17 9.48 -1.93
N LEU A 74 -1.61 9.59 -3.13
CA LEU A 74 -0.62 10.59 -3.50
C LEU A 74 -1.23 11.64 -4.42
N ARG A 75 -1.15 12.92 -4.02
CA ARG A 75 -1.44 14.03 -4.91
C ARG A 75 -0.22 14.32 -5.80
N HIS A 76 -0.44 14.59 -7.10
CA HIS A 76 0.61 14.96 -8.04
C HIS A 76 1.49 16.10 -7.51
N ALA A 77 2.75 16.18 -7.97
CA ALA A 77 3.67 17.27 -7.65
C ALA A 77 3.24 18.60 -8.28
N LYS A 78 3.89 19.69 -7.87
CA LYS A 78 3.50 21.06 -8.26
C LYS A 78 3.50 21.24 -9.77
N SER A 79 2.36 21.61 -10.36
CA SER A 79 2.22 21.88 -11.80
C SER A 79 2.62 23.31 -12.17
N SER A 80 3.03 23.50 -13.44
CA SER A 80 3.33 24.83 -14.02
C SER A 80 2.05 25.58 -14.41
N TRP A 81 2.16 26.91 -14.31
CA TRP A 81 1.18 27.88 -14.79
C TRP A 81 1.80 28.86 -15.79
N ASP A 82 2.98 28.51 -16.34
CA ASP A 82 3.74 29.40 -17.23
C ASP A 82 2.99 29.61 -18.56
N ASP A 83 2.35 28.56 -19.07
CA ASP A 83 1.50 28.63 -20.24
C ASP A 83 0.03 28.48 -19.86
N ARG A 84 -0.70 29.61 -19.92
CA ARG A 84 -2.13 29.66 -19.60
C ARG A 84 -3.04 29.22 -20.75
N SER A 85 -2.50 28.96 -21.93
CA SER A 85 -3.24 28.45 -23.08
C SER A 85 -3.50 26.96 -22.99
N LEU A 86 -2.70 26.23 -22.18
CA LEU A 86 -2.85 24.80 -21.97
C LEU A 86 -4.13 24.47 -21.18
N ARG A 87 -4.80 23.42 -21.61
CA ARG A 87 -5.90 22.84 -20.81
C ARG A 87 -5.33 22.35 -19.48
N ASP A 88 -6.13 22.38 -18.43
CA ASP A 88 -5.67 21.98 -17.10
C ASP A 88 -5.11 20.56 -17.08
N HIS A 89 -5.70 19.62 -17.81
CA HIS A 89 -5.24 18.24 -17.95
C HIS A 89 -3.82 18.16 -18.54
N ASP A 90 -3.47 19.04 -19.47
CA ASP A 90 -2.24 18.99 -20.25
C ASP A 90 -1.09 19.79 -19.62
N ARG A 91 -1.31 20.43 -18.48
CA ARG A 91 -0.29 21.21 -17.77
C ARG A 91 0.81 20.28 -17.21
N PRO A 92 2.09 20.57 -17.51
CA PRO A 92 3.23 19.82 -17.00
C PRO A 92 3.57 20.18 -15.54
N LEU A 93 4.58 19.55 -14.99
CA LEU A 93 5.17 19.93 -13.71
C LEU A 93 5.86 21.30 -13.80
N SER A 94 5.86 22.03 -12.70
CA SER A 94 6.69 23.21 -12.53
C SER A 94 8.16 22.82 -12.33
N LYS A 95 9.07 23.80 -12.39
CA LYS A 95 10.50 23.58 -12.14
C LYS A 95 10.79 22.95 -10.75
N ALA A 96 9.94 23.20 -9.76
CA ALA A 96 10.07 22.61 -8.41
C ALA A 96 9.45 21.21 -8.29
N GLY A 97 8.48 20.87 -9.17
CA GLY A 97 7.75 19.61 -9.07
C GLY A 97 8.62 18.36 -9.04
N PRO A 98 9.63 18.21 -9.90
CA PRO A 98 10.50 17.03 -9.88
C PRO A 98 11.24 16.84 -8.54
N ALA A 99 11.71 17.92 -7.90
CA ALA A 99 12.39 17.83 -6.61
C ALA A 99 11.45 17.30 -5.51
N ASP A 100 10.19 17.77 -5.48
CA ASP A 100 9.18 17.27 -4.55
C ASP A 100 8.89 15.77 -4.79
N ALA A 101 8.80 15.34 -6.06
CA ALA A 101 8.58 13.94 -6.42
C ALA A 101 9.74 13.02 -6.01
N ILE A 102 10.98 13.48 -6.16
CA ILE A 102 12.18 12.77 -5.70
C ILE A 102 12.15 12.61 -4.19
N GLU A 103 11.87 13.68 -3.45
CA GLU A 103 11.84 13.64 -1.98
C GLU A 103 10.79 12.66 -1.47
N VAL A 104 9.55 12.71 -1.99
CA VAL A 104 8.49 11.80 -1.56
C VAL A 104 8.79 10.34 -1.91
N SER A 105 9.42 10.08 -3.08
CA SER A 105 9.79 8.72 -3.48
C SER A 105 10.79 8.09 -2.51
N HIS A 106 11.82 8.84 -2.11
CA HIS A 106 12.79 8.39 -1.13
C HIS A 106 12.18 8.19 0.26
N LYS A 107 11.27 9.07 0.70
CA LYS A 107 10.55 8.90 1.97
C LYS A 107 9.71 7.63 1.98
N LEU A 108 8.96 7.38 0.92
CA LEU A 108 8.17 6.14 0.78
C LEU A 108 9.08 4.91 0.83
N GLN A 109 10.21 4.94 0.14
CA GLN A 109 11.20 3.87 0.17
C GLN A 109 11.77 3.64 1.58
N GLN A 110 12.17 4.71 2.28
CA GLN A 110 12.70 4.62 3.64
C GLN A 110 11.71 4.03 4.64
N LEU A 111 10.41 4.30 4.45
CA LEU A 111 9.33 3.76 5.26
C LEU A 111 8.92 2.33 4.85
N GLY A 112 9.46 1.80 3.76
CA GLY A 112 9.06 0.50 3.22
C GLY A 112 7.66 0.51 2.59
N TRP A 113 7.18 1.67 2.13
CA TRP A 113 5.90 1.84 1.43
C TRP A 113 6.12 1.85 -0.08
N ILE A 114 6.53 0.72 -0.62
CA ILE A 114 6.70 0.52 -2.06
C ILE A 114 5.45 -0.16 -2.61
N PRO A 115 4.74 0.46 -3.56
CA PRO A 115 3.53 -0.14 -4.14
C PRO A 115 3.88 -1.28 -5.10
N GLU A 116 3.02 -2.28 -5.11
CA GLU A 116 3.01 -3.36 -6.11
C GLU A 116 2.10 -3.01 -7.28
N LEU A 117 1.08 -2.17 -7.02
CA LEU A 117 0.12 -1.67 -8.01
C LEU A 117 0.00 -0.14 -7.89
N ILE A 118 0.09 0.54 -9.03
CA ILE A 118 -0.10 2.00 -9.13
C ILE A 118 -1.26 2.31 -10.06
N LEU A 119 -2.29 2.93 -9.51
CA LEU A 119 -3.43 3.46 -10.25
C LEU A 119 -3.26 4.97 -10.35
N SER A 120 -3.07 5.51 -11.55
CA SER A 120 -2.72 6.91 -11.73
C SER A 120 -3.68 7.62 -12.67
N SER A 121 -3.99 8.88 -12.36
CA SER A 121 -4.60 9.77 -13.35
C SER A 121 -3.71 9.89 -14.58
N ASP A 122 -4.34 10.05 -15.75
CA ASP A 122 -3.64 10.22 -17.04
C ASP A 122 -3.23 11.67 -17.35
N ALA A 123 -3.51 12.63 -16.46
CA ALA A 123 -3.06 14.00 -16.62
C ALA A 123 -1.52 14.11 -16.67
N VAL A 124 -1.01 15.03 -17.49
CA VAL A 124 0.43 15.16 -17.76
C VAL A 124 1.24 15.28 -16.47
N ARG A 125 0.85 16.16 -15.56
CA ARG A 125 1.56 16.37 -14.28
C ARG A 125 1.61 15.13 -13.39
N THR A 126 0.58 14.26 -13.45
CA THR A 126 0.56 13.02 -12.67
C THR A 126 1.50 11.99 -13.29
N LYS A 127 1.50 11.86 -14.62
CA LYS A 127 2.44 11.00 -15.35
C LYS A 127 3.89 11.42 -15.13
N GLU A 128 4.18 12.73 -15.18
CA GLU A 128 5.53 13.25 -14.94
C GLU A 128 5.98 13.04 -13.49
N THR A 129 5.06 13.18 -12.51
CA THR A 129 5.35 12.86 -11.11
C THR A 129 5.75 11.38 -10.97
N LEU A 130 4.94 10.46 -11.50
CA LEU A 130 5.24 9.04 -11.46
C LEU A 130 6.55 8.70 -12.16
N LYS A 131 6.78 9.22 -13.37
CA LYS A 131 8.02 9.02 -14.11
C LYS A 131 9.24 9.42 -13.28
N THR A 132 9.20 10.60 -12.65
CA THR A 132 10.28 11.08 -11.78
C THR A 132 10.51 10.12 -10.60
N MET A 133 9.46 9.62 -9.96
CA MET A 133 9.58 8.65 -8.86
C MET A 133 10.20 7.32 -9.33
N GLN A 134 9.80 6.83 -10.51
CA GLN A 134 10.33 5.60 -11.11
C GLN A 134 11.82 5.71 -11.49
N GLU A 135 12.27 6.89 -11.92
CA GLU A 135 13.68 7.16 -12.22
C GLU A 135 14.57 7.15 -10.98
N GLN A 136 14.01 7.40 -9.80
CA GLN A 136 14.75 7.49 -8.54
C GLN A 136 14.74 6.20 -7.72
N VAL A 137 13.62 5.48 -7.73
CA VAL A 137 13.42 4.31 -6.88
C VAL A 137 12.91 3.15 -7.70
N ARG A 138 13.75 2.12 -7.82
CA ARG A 138 13.47 0.93 -8.64
C ARG A 138 12.14 0.25 -8.33
N GLY A 139 11.73 0.22 -7.06
CA GLY A 139 10.47 -0.41 -6.65
C GLY A 139 9.24 0.21 -7.31
N PHE A 140 9.25 1.52 -7.62
CA PHE A 140 8.15 2.15 -8.39
C PHE A 140 8.17 1.77 -9.87
N LEU A 141 9.34 1.43 -10.41
CA LEU A 141 9.47 0.96 -11.80
C LEU A 141 8.99 -0.49 -11.95
N GLU A 142 9.13 -1.30 -10.90
CA GLU A 142 8.73 -2.71 -10.89
C GLU A 142 7.22 -2.89 -10.62
N ALA A 143 6.52 -1.86 -10.15
CA ALA A 143 5.09 -1.89 -9.90
C ALA A 143 4.27 -1.99 -11.20
N GLU A 144 3.15 -2.71 -11.13
CA GLU A 144 2.13 -2.70 -12.18
C GLU A 144 1.46 -1.31 -12.24
N VAL A 145 1.35 -0.71 -13.43
CA VAL A 145 0.81 0.66 -13.58
C VAL A 145 -0.38 0.70 -14.51
N HIS A 146 -1.49 1.30 -14.04
CA HIS A 146 -2.67 1.60 -14.85
C HIS A 146 -2.99 3.10 -14.84
N PHE A 147 -3.17 3.67 -16.02
CA PHE A 147 -3.64 5.05 -16.16
C PHE A 147 -5.17 5.08 -16.30
N ILE A 148 -5.81 5.83 -15.43
CA ILE A 148 -7.29 5.86 -15.29
C ILE A 148 -7.75 7.29 -15.54
N SER A 149 -8.36 7.53 -16.71
CA SER A 149 -8.80 8.88 -17.12
C SER A 149 -9.87 9.45 -16.18
N SER A 150 -10.74 8.58 -15.63
CA SER A 150 -11.78 9.00 -14.68
C SER A 150 -11.21 9.56 -13.37
N PHE A 151 -9.96 9.26 -13.01
CA PHE A 151 -9.30 9.84 -11.83
C PHE A 151 -9.09 11.35 -11.93
N TYR A 152 -9.00 11.87 -13.16
CA TYR A 152 -8.97 13.30 -13.37
C TYR A 152 -10.33 13.96 -13.16
N SER A 153 -11.39 13.41 -13.73
CA SER A 153 -12.74 13.99 -13.68
C SER A 153 -13.40 13.81 -12.31
N ILE A 154 -13.28 12.64 -11.70
CA ILE A 154 -13.92 12.33 -10.42
C ILE A 154 -13.39 13.18 -9.27
N ALA A 155 -12.12 13.57 -9.31
CA ALA A 155 -11.50 14.41 -8.29
C ALA A 155 -12.14 15.82 -8.16
N ALA A 156 -12.94 16.24 -9.16
CA ALA A 156 -13.70 17.48 -9.14
C ALA A 156 -15.14 17.29 -8.66
N MET A 157 -15.58 16.04 -8.39
CA MET A 157 -16.94 15.72 -7.97
C MET A 157 -16.97 15.44 -6.48
N ASP A 158 -17.73 16.24 -5.73
CA ASP A 158 -17.85 16.09 -4.28
C ASP A 158 -18.55 14.78 -3.91
N GLY A 159 -18.07 14.08 -2.89
CA GLY A 159 -18.67 12.90 -2.27
C GLY A 159 -18.49 11.57 -3.02
N GLN A 160 -17.81 11.53 -4.15
CA GLN A 160 -17.76 10.32 -4.99
C GLN A 160 -16.36 9.70 -5.11
N THR A 161 -15.31 10.42 -4.72
CA THR A 161 -13.94 9.99 -4.99
C THR A 161 -13.56 8.72 -4.23
N ALA A 162 -13.93 8.60 -2.96
CA ALA A 162 -13.60 7.44 -2.14
C ALA A 162 -14.20 6.14 -2.71
N GLU A 163 -15.48 6.16 -3.09
CA GLU A 163 -16.14 4.99 -3.67
C GLU A 163 -15.56 4.63 -5.04
N HIS A 164 -15.25 5.63 -5.86
CA HIS A 164 -14.62 5.42 -7.16
C HIS A 164 -13.21 4.82 -7.02
N LEU A 165 -12.41 5.27 -6.06
CA LEU A 165 -11.10 4.69 -5.75
C LEU A 165 -11.23 3.25 -5.28
N GLN A 166 -12.14 2.95 -4.36
CA GLN A 166 -12.40 1.59 -3.89
C GLN A 166 -12.77 0.66 -5.06
N HIS A 167 -13.66 1.10 -5.94
CA HIS A 167 -14.05 0.33 -7.11
C HIS A 167 -12.86 0.09 -8.07
N ALA A 168 -12.04 1.11 -8.32
CA ALA A 168 -10.87 0.97 -9.16
C ALA A 168 -9.83 0.01 -8.53
N ILE A 169 -9.59 0.11 -7.23
CA ILE A 169 -8.70 -0.80 -6.51
C ILE A 169 -9.19 -2.24 -6.68
N CYS A 170 -10.46 -2.54 -6.37
CA CYS A 170 -11.02 -3.89 -6.52
C CYS A 170 -10.93 -4.42 -7.94
N LYS A 171 -11.09 -3.55 -8.95
CA LYS A 171 -11.02 -3.94 -10.37
C LYS A 171 -9.61 -4.36 -10.82
N PHE A 172 -8.58 -3.72 -10.33
CA PHE A 172 -7.21 -3.91 -10.81
C PHE A 172 -6.32 -4.67 -9.83
N SER A 173 -6.68 -4.74 -8.54
CA SER A 173 -5.92 -5.49 -7.55
C SER A 173 -6.27 -6.98 -7.58
N ARG A 174 -5.35 -7.77 -7.02
CA ARG A 174 -5.52 -9.18 -6.68
C ARG A 174 -5.19 -9.35 -5.20
N ASP A 175 -5.56 -10.49 -4.61
CA ASP A 175 -5.35 -10.72 -3.17
C ASP A 175 -3.88 -10.73 -2.75
N GLU A 176 -2.97 -11.09 -3.67
CA GLU A 176 -1.53 -11.08 -3.45
C GLU A 176 -0.95 -9.66 -3.39
N ILE A 177 -1.63 -8.65 -3.96
CA ILE A 177 -1.20 -7.26 -3.93
C ILE A 177 -1.54 -6.68 -2.55
N LEU A 178 -0.52 -6.35 -1.79
CA LEU A 178 -0.68 -5.83 -0.42
C LEU A 178 -0.52 -4.30 -0.32
N THR A 179 0.16 -3.69 -1.29
CA THR A 179 0.38 -2.24 -1.30
C THR A 179 -0.05 -1.63 -2.62
N VAL A 180 -1.06 -0.75 -2.57
CA VAL A 180 -1.61 -0.03 -3.72
C VAL A 180 -1.34 1.46 -3.57
N MET A 181 -0.94 2.13 -4.65
CA MET A 181 -0.84 3.59 -4.71
C MET A 181 -1.84 4.15 -5.71
N CYS A 182 -2.69 5.08 -5.27
CA CYS A 182 -3.56 5.87 -6.12
C CYS A 182 -3.00 7.29 -6.26
N MET A 183 -2.73 7.73 -7.49
CA MET A 183 -2.18 9.04 -7.79
C MET A 183 -3.21 9.91 -8.49
N GLY A 184 -3.43 11.12 -7.96
CA GLY A 184 -4.43 12.01 -8.56
C GLY A 184 -4.39 13.46 -8.07
N HIS A 185 -5.56 14.05 -7.89
CA HIS A 185 -5.75 15.49 -7.81
C HIS A 185 -6.39 15.94 -6.50
N ASN A 186 -6.23 17.23 -6.18
CA ASN A 186 -6.80 17.84 -4.99
C ASN A 186 -8.33 17.72 -4.93
N ARG A 187 -8.89 18.08 -3.80
CA ARG A 187 -10.25 17.88 -3.29
C ARG A 187 -10.62 16.40 -3.23
N GLY A 188 -10.71 15.70 -4.35
CA GLY A 188 -11.10 14.30 -4.33
C GLY A 188 -10.17 13.40 -3.52
N TRP A 189 -8.86 13.58 -3.62
CA TRP A 189 -7.90 12.79 -2.83
C TRP A 189 -7.90 13.16 -1.34
N GLU A 190 -8.09 14.44 -1.00
CA GLU A 190 -8.30 14.89 0.39
C GLU A 190 -9.58 14.31 0.98
N GLU A 191 -10.66 14.37 0.21
CA GLU A 191 -11.94 13.82 0.59
C GLU A 191 -11.86 12.31 0.80
N ALA A 192 -11.31 11.56 -0.16
CA ALA A 192 -11.15 10.12 -0.03
C ALA A 192 -10.29 9.73 1.17
N ALA A 193 -9.16 10.42 1.37
CA ALA A 193 -8.30 10.21 2.53
C ALA A 193 -9.03 10.49 3.84
N SER A 194 -9.85 11.55 3.88
CA SER A 194 -10.63 11.91 5.06
C SER A 194 -11.73 10.89 5.35
N MET A 195 -12.42 10.40 4.31
CA MET A 195 -13.46 9.36 4.46
C MET A 195 -12.87 8.03 4.93
N PHE A 196 -11.78 7.59 4.33
CA PHE A 196 -11.12 6.34 4.71
C PHE A 196 -10.50 6.39 6.11
N SER A 197 -10.11 7.57 6.58
CA SER A 197 -9.44 7.72 7.86
C SER A 197 -10.38 8.12 9.01
N GLY A 198 -11.58 8.60 8.71
CA GLY A 198 -12.48 9.19 9.68
C GLY A 198 -11.97 10.51 10.28
N THR A 199 -10.92 11.11 9.70
CA THR A 199 -10.34 12.38 10.16
C THR A 199 -10.15 13.34 8.99
N SER A 200 -10.26 14.66 9.23
CA SER A 200 -10.01 15.64 8.18
C SER A 200 -8.55 15.65 7.77
N ILE A 201 -8.29 15.40 6.48
CA ILE A 201 -6.96 15.31 5.90
C ILE A 201 -6.81 16.38 4.82
N GLU A 202 -5.73 17.16 4.89
CA GLU A 202 -5.31 18.10 3.85
C GLU A 202 -4.12 17.49 3.08
N LEU A 203 -4.20 17.46 1.74
CA LEU A 203 -3.13 16.98 0.86
C LEU A 203 -2.60 18.13 -0.01
N LYS A 204 -1.46 18.70 0.36
CA LYS A 204 -0.71 19.61 -0.52
C LYS A 204 -0.13 18.87 -1.71
N THR A 205 0.35 19.59 -2.73
CA THR A 205 1.04 18.98 -3.87
C THR A 205 2.17 18.09 -3.39
N CYS A 206 2.28 16.91 -3.97
CA CYS A 206 3.25 15.86 -3.61
C CYS A 206 3.15 15.34 -2.16
N ASN A 207 2.00 15.54 -1.49
CA ASN A 207 1.74 14.91 -0.20
C ASN A 207 1.07 13.55 -0.40
N ALA A 208 1.37 12.63 0.49
CA ALA A 208 0.76 11.31 0.53
C ALA A 208 0.05 11.07 1.87
N ALA A 209 -1.16 10.53 1.81
CA ALA A 209 -1.80 9.88 2.95
C ALA A 209 -1.47 8.38 2.89
N LEU A 210 -0.96 7.83 4.00
CA LEU A 210 -0.60 6.44 4.16
C LEU A 210 -1.60 5.76 5.08
N LEU A 211 -2.37 4.83 4.53
CA LEU A 211 -3.44 4.12 5.21
C LEU A 211 -3.08 2.63 5.31
N GLU A 212 -3.18 2.06 6.49
CA GLU A 212 -2.94 0.63 6.71
C GLU A 212 -4.13 0.04 7.47
N ALA A 213 -4.68 -1.04 6.95
CA ALA A 213 -5.76 -1.79 7.58
C ALA A 213 -5.57 -3.30 7.35
N THR A 214 -6.16 -4.11 8.21
CA THR A 214 -6.10 -5.57 8.12
C THR A 214 -7.38 -6.09 7.51
N GLY A 215 -7.27 -6.91 6.48
CA GLY A 215 -8.42 -7.50 5.79
C GLY A 215 -8.02 -8.69 4.93
N LYS A 216 -9.00 -9.48 4.49
CA LYS A 216 -8.78 -10.67 3.64
C LYS A 216 -8.61 -10.30 2.19
N SER A 217 -9.35 -9.28 1.72
CA SER A 217 -9.31 -8.82 0.33
C SER A 217 -9.45 -7.31 0.24
N TRP A 218 -9.22 -6.75 -0.94
CA TRP A 218 -9.50 -5.34 -1.23
C TRP A 218 -11.00 -5.05 -1.36
N GLU A 219 -11.83 -6.06 -1.56
CA GLU A 219 -13.29 -5.93 -1.64
C GLU A 219 -13.93 -5.64 -0.28
N GLU A 220 -13.28 -6.09 0.81
CA GLU A 220 -13.67 -5.68 2.14
C GLU A 220 -13.45 -4.17 2.27
N ARG A 221 -14.48 -3.43 2.67
CA ARG A 221 -14.38 -1.96 2.86
C ARG A 221 -13.60 -1.62 4.14
N ILE A 222 -12.41 -2.18 4.29
CA ILE A 222 -11.57 -2.09 5.50
C ILE A 222 -11.12 -0.67 5.85
N TRP A 223 -11.22 0.26 4.89
CA TRP A 223 -10.86 1.66 5.04
C TRP A 223 -12.04 2.55 5.46
N TRP A 224 -13.27 2.07 5.34
CA TRP A 224 -14.42 2.87 5.65
C TRP A 224 -14.64 2.92 7.16
N VAL A 225 -14.45 4.10 7.75
CA VAL A 225 -14.87 4.37 9.11
C VAL A 225 -16.38 4.68 9.04
N GLU A 226 -17.21 3.80 9.60
CA GLU A 226 -18.65 4.08 9.73
C GLU A 226 -18.81 5.40 10.51
N ALA A 227 -19.46 6.38 9.88
CA ALA A 227 -19.82 7.61 10.59
C ALA A 227 -20.72 7.24 11.79
N PRO A 228 -20.42 7.71 13.02
CA PRO A 228 -21.25 7.39 14.16
C PRO A 228 -22.66 7.96 13.94
N GLY A 229 -23.63 7.10 13.61
CA GLY A 229 -25.04 7.51 13.52
C GLY A 229 -25.89 7.01 12.35
N HIS A 230 -25.39 6.21 11.43
CA HIS A 230 -26.23 5.53 10.45
C HIS A 230 -26.42 4.08 10.87
N SER A 231 -27.29 3.86 11.84
CA SER A 231 -27.93 2.54 12.02
C SER A 231 -28.81 2.29 10.78
N GLU A 232 -28.58 1.19 10.09
CA GLU A 232 -29.43 0.71 9.01
C GLU A 232 -30.90 0.79 9.44
N ALA A 233 -31.64 1.69 8.81
CA ALA A 233 -33.10 1.58 8.83
C ALA A 233 -33.45 0.36 7.98
N LYS A 234 -33.71 -0.76 8.65
CA LYS A 234 -34.35 -1.93 8.02
C LYS A 234 -35.76 -1.52 7.60
N PHE A 235 -35.98 -1.46 6.31
CA PHE A 235 -37.29 -1.51 5.71
C PHE A 235 -37.56 -2.92 5.15
#